data_f7a6247cf0211017820604309c28d9fe
#
_entry.id   f7a6247cf0211017820604309c28d9fe
#
_cell.length_a   1.000
_cell.length_b   1.000
_cell.length_c   1.000
_cell.angle_alpha   90.00
_cell.angle_beta   90.00
_cell.angle_gamma   90.00
#
_symmetry.space_group_name_H-M   'P 1'
#
loop_
_entity.id
_entity.type
_entity.pdbx_description
1 polymer ?
#
loop_
_entity_poly.entity_id
_entity_poly.type
_entity_poly.pdbx_seq_one_letter_code
_entity_poly.pdbx_strand_id
1 'polypeptide(L)'
;MELSESLENYLVVIYEAHLRNEIARIKDMTASLSVKHTSAIDAIKKLEDLGIVNYEKRGFVKLTQSGIEKAQKIYKNRMTTRDFFINILDINAFEADEFSCK
;
A
#
# COMPACT_ATOMS: atom_id res chain seq x y z
N MET A 1 1.35 -12.15 -12.84
CA MET A 1 0.87 -12.70 -11.57
C MET A 1 0.16 -11.64 -10.76
N GLU A 2 -1.06 -11.92 -10.38
CA GLU A 2 -1.83 -10.99 -9.58
C GLU A 2 -1.66 -11.26 -8.10
N LEU A 3 -1.56 -10.20 -7.33
CA LEU A 3 -1.52 -10.30 -5.88
C LEU A 3 -2.95 -10.35 -5.34
N SER A 4 -3.13 -11.02 -4.21
CA SER A 4 -4.40 -10.92 -3.50
C SER A 4 -4.60 -9.48 -3.03
N GLU A 5 -5.84 -9.10 -2.79
CA GLU A 5 -6.15 -7.76 -2.29
C GLU A 5 -5.41 -7.46 -0.99
N SER A 6 -5.31 -8.46 -0.13
CA SER A 6 -4.60 -8.33 1.14
C SER A 6 -3.13 -7.98 0.92
N LEU A 7 -2.45 -8.70 0.02
CA LEU A 7 -1.05 -8.44 -0.28
C LEU A 7 -0.86 -7.09 -0.95
N GLU A 8 -1.81 -6.68 -1.81
CA GLU A 8 -1.76 -5.36 -2.41
C GLU A 8 -1.82 -4.26 -1.36
N ASN A 9 -2.63 -4.43 -0.34
CA ASN A 9 -2.74 -3.44 0.74
C ASN A 9 -1.40 -3.25 1.45
N TYR A 10 -0.68 -4.34 1.72
CA TYR A 10 0.66 -4.25 2.29
C TYR A 10 1.62 -3.51 1.36
N LEU A 11 1.55 -3.85 0.08
CA LEU A 11 2.44 -3.24 -0.91
C LEU A 11 2.19 -1.74 -1.02
N VAL A 12 0.93 -1.31 -0.97
CA VAL A 12 0.58 0.12 -1.01
C VAL A 12 1.16 0.87 0.19
N VAL A 13 1.07 0.29 1.39
CA VAL A 13 1.65 0.91 2.59
C VAL A 13 3.16 1.10 2.42
N ILE A 14 3.84 0.07 1.92
CA ILE A 14 5.30 0.14 1.70
C ILE A 14 5.63 1.19 0.64
N TYR A 15 4.86 1.25 -0.42
CA TYR A 15 5.08 2.20 -1.51
C TYR A 15 4.85 3.64 -1.03
N GLU A 16 3.84 3.87 -0.23
CA GLU A 16 3.59 5.20 0.33
C GLU A 16 4.77 5.68 1.18
N ALA A 17 5.33 4.78 1.99
CA ALA A 17 6.54 5.10 2.74
C ALA A 17 7.70 5.43 1.80
N HIS A 18 7.86 4.65 0.73
CA HIS A 18 8.89 4.89 -0.28
C HIS A 18 8.73 6.28 -0.91
N LEU A 19 7.51 6.70 -1.20
CA LEU A 19 7.26 8.03 -1.77
C LEU A 19 7.63 9.16 -0.81
N ARG A 20 7.57 8.91 0.48
CA ARG A 20 7.97 9.90 1.51
C ARG A 20 9.45 9.81 1.86
N ASN A 21 10.22 9.00 1.13
CA ASN A 21 11.61 8.71 1.45
C ASN A 21 11.80 8.12 2.84
N GLU A 22 10.83 7.32 3.26
CA GLU A 22 10.86 6.62 4.53
C GLU A 22 11.00 5.13 4.27
N ILE A 23 11.48 4.38 5.27
CA ILE A 23 11.57 2.94 5.18
C ILE A 23 10.41 2.35 5.97
N ALA A 24 9.63 1.50 5.32
CA ALA A 24 8.50 0.84 5.97
C ALA A 24 9.00 -0.19 6.98
N ARG A 25 8.23 -0.36 8.05
CA ARG A 25 8.49 -1.36 9.08
C ARG A 25 7.25 -2.20 9.30
N ILE A 26 7.46 -3.39 9.85
CA ILE A 26 6.33 -4.27 10.18
C ILE A 26 5.31 -3.54 11.07
N LYS A 27 5.78 -2.79 12.05
CA LYS A 27 4.88 -2.05 12.96
C LYS A 27 4.02 -1.01 12.23
N ASP A 28 4.54 -0.43 11.15
CA ASP A 28 3.79 0.53 10.35
C ASP A 28 2.60 -0.15 9.67
N MET A 29 2.81 -1.37 9.23
CA MET A 29 1.75 -2.15 8.58
C MET A 29 0.70 -2.61 9.58
N THR A 30 1.12 -3.04 10.76
CA THR A 30 0.17 -3.44 11.80
C THR A 30 -0.70 -2.26 12.22
N ALA A 31 -0.12 -1.08 12.32
CA ALA A 31 -0.86 0.13 12.66
C ALA A 31 -1.80 0.56 11.53
N SER A 32 -1.28 0.63 10.28
CA SER A 32 -2.06 1.11 9.13
C SER A 32 -3.18 0.16 8.72
N LEU A 33 -2.94 -1.14 8.81
CA LEU A 33 -3.89 -2.14 8.32
C LEU A 33 -4.66 -2.84 9.44
N SER A 34 -4.37 -2.49 10.68
CA SER A 34 -5.02 -3.09 11.85
C SER A 34 -4.91 -4.61 11.85
N VAL A 35 -3.72 -5.11 11.59
CA VAL A 35 -3.45 -6.55 11.53
C VAL A 35 -2.49 -6.96 12.64
N LYS A 36 -2.46 -8.25 12.93
CA LYS A 36 -1.53 -8.80 13.90
C LYS A 36 -0.11 -8.81 13.35
N HIS A 37 0.87 -8.72 14.25
CA HIS A 37 2.28 -8.75 13.87
C HIS A 37 2.63 -10.00 13.05
N THR A 38 2.15 -11.17 13.50
CA THR A 38 2.40 -12.43 12.80
C THR A 38 1.82 -12.43 11.40
N SER A 39 0.62 -11.86 11.24
CA SER A 39 -0.01 -11.76 9.91
C SER A 39 0.79 -10.87 8.99
N ALA A 40 1.30 -9.75 9.50
CA ALA A 40 2.12 -8.84 8.71
C ALA A 40 3.41 -9.53 8.27
N ILE A 41 4.09 -10.24 9.17
CA ILE A 41 5.31 -10.95 8.83
C ILE A 41 5.05 -12.00 7.75
N ASP A 42 3.97 -12.77 7.88
CA ASP A 42 3.64 -13.79 6.88
C ASP A 42 3.38 -13.17 5.51
N ALA A 43 2.68 -12.04 5.47
CA ALA A 43 2.41 -11.35 4.21
C ALA A 43 3.70 -10.84 3.58
N ILE A 44 4.59 -10.26 4.38
CA ILE A 44 5.86 -9.74 3.88
C ILE A 44 6.75 -10.87 3.37
N LYS A 45 6.76 -12.00 4.04
CA LYS A 45 7.52 -13.17 3.55
C LYS A 45 7.00 -13.64 2.19
N LYS A 46 5.69 -13.63 1.99
CA LYS A 46 5.09 -13.97 0.70
C LYS A 46 5.51 -12.99 -0.37
N LEU A 47 5.50 -11.70 -0.07
CA LEU A 47 5.96 -10.68 -1.01
C LEU A 47 7.45 -10.82 -1.31
N GLU A 48 8.24 -11.20 -0.31
CA GLU A 48 9.66 -11.45 -0.52
C GLU A 48 9.88 -12.65 -1.44
N ASP A 49 9.12 -13.72 -1.24
CA ASP A 49 9.19 -14.91 -2.10
C ASP A 49 8.84 -14.58 -3.55
N LEU A 50 7.99 -13.60 -3.75
CA LEU A 50 7.62 -13.13 -5.09
C LEU A 50 8.62 -12.15 -5.68
N GLY A 51 9.66 -11.79 -4.94
CA GLY A 51 10.69 -10.87 -5.40
C GLY A 51 10.27 -9.40 -5.37
N ILE A 52 9.21 -9.08 -4.64
CA ILE A 52 8.65 -7.73 -4.59
C ILE A 52 9.29 -6.89 -3.52
N VAL A 53 9.64 -7.49 -2.39
CA VAL A 53 10.26 -6.77 -1.27
C VAL A 53 11.48 -7.54 -0.76
N ASN A 54 12.33 -6.83 -0.04
CA ASN A 54 13.41 -7.40 0.76
C ASN A 54 13.08 -7.11 2.22
N TYR A 55 12.98 -8.18 3.01
CA TYR A 55 12.72 -8.07 4.44
C TYR A 55 14.05 -8.13 5.16
N GLU A 56 14.43 -7.02 5.76
CA GLU A 56 15.70 -6.90 6.46
C GLU A 56 15.52 -7.13 7.95
N LYS A 57 16.65 -7.33 8.64
CA LYS A 57 16.64 -7.47 10.10
C LYS A 57 16.02 -6.22 10.73
N ARG A 58 15.44 -6.38 11.90
CA ARG A 58 14.78 -5.31 12.66
C ARG A 58 13.44 -4.87 12.07
N GLY A 59 12.90 -5.65 11.16
CA GLY A 59 11.56 -5.41 10.62
C GLY A 59 11.48 -4.35 9.54
N PHE A 60 12.61 -3.95 8.96
CA PHE A 60 12.61 -3.03 7.82
C PHE A 60 12.23 -3.77 6.55
N VAL A 61 11.41 -3.13 5.74
CA VAL A 61 10.95 -3.70 4.47
C VAL A 61 11.23 -2.71 3.36
N LYS A 62 11.97 -3.14 2.36
CA LYS A 62 12.32 -2.30 1.20
C LYS A 62 11.74 -2.91 -0.06
N LEU A 63 11.35 -2.05 -1.01
CA LEU A 63 10.90 -2.50 -2.31
C LEU A 63 12.09 -2.87 -3.19
N THR A 64 11.94 -3.96 -3.94
CA THR A 64 12.86 -4.25 -5.05
C THR A 64 12.45 -3.40 -6.24
N GLN A 65 13.25 -3.37 -7.30
CA GLN A 65 12.87 -2.66 -8.53
C GLN A 65 11.55 -3.22 -9.07
N SER A 66 11.41 -4.54 -9.08
CA SER A 66 10.17 -5.20 -9.47
C SER A 66 9.00 -4.78 -8.58
N GLY A 67 9.26 -4.64 -7.28
CA GLY A 67 8.26 -4.19 -6.32
C GLY A 67 7.80 -2.76 -6.56
N ILE A 68 8.73 -1.88 -6.89
CA ILE A 68 8.41 -0.49 -7.21
C ILE A 68 7.50 -0.43 -8.44
N GLU A 69 7.84 -1.16 -9.49
CA GLU A 69 7.05 -1.19 -10.70
C GLU A 69 5.64 -1.73 -10.44
N LYS A 70 5.54 -2.81 -9.69
CA LYS A 70 4.25 -3.41 -9.34
C LYS A 70 3.42 -2.47 -8.48
N ALA A 71 4.05 -1.84 -7.50
CA ALA A 71 3.39 -0.92 -6.59
C ALA A 71 2.90 0.33 -7.31
N GLN A 72 3.70 0.88 -8.22
CA GLN A 72 3.30 2.03 -9.02
C GLN A 72 2.03 1.73 -9.80
N LYS A 73 1.95 0.55 -10.41
CA LYS A 73 0.81 0.15 -11.20
C LYS A 73 -0.46 0.05 -10.36
N ILE A 74 -0.35 -0.58 -9.21
CA ILE A 74 -1.47 -0.73 -8.28
C ILE A 74 -1.92 0.62 -7.75
N TYR A 75 -0.98 1.44 -7.33
CA TYR A 75 -1.25 2.76 -6.76
C TYR A 75 -1.92 3.66 -7.79
N LYS A 76 -1.40 3.67 -9.01
CA LYS A 76 -1.97 4.44 -10.12
C LYS A 76 -3.40 4.01 -10.42
N ASN A 77 -3.65 2.70 -10.46
CA ASN A 77 -4.99 2.17 -10.72
C ASN A 77 -5.97 2.60 -9.63
N ARG A 78 -5.55 2.57 -8.37
CA ARG A 78 -6.38 2.99 -7.25
C ARG A 78 -6.70 4.48 -7.32
N MET A 79 -5.70 5.30 -7.63
CA MET A 79 -5.90 6.75 -7.76
C MET A 79 -6.81 7.08 -8.95
N THR A 80 -6.63 6.41 -10.07
CA THR A 80 -7.47 6.61 -11.26
C THR A 80 -8.93 6.25 -10.96
N THR A 81 -9.15 5.15 -10.29
CA THR A 81 -10.50 4.73 -9.90
C THR A 81 -11.13 5.77 -8.97
N ARG A 82 -10.37 6.25 -8.02
CA ARG A 82 -10.84 7.29 -7.09
C ARG A 82 -11.23 8.57 -7.84
N ASP A 83 -10.37 9.02 -8.74
CA ASP A 83 -10.63 10.22 -9.54
C ASP A 83 -11.87 10.03 -10.43
N PHE A 84 -12.04 8.85 -10.99
CA PHE A 84 -13.20 8.52 -11.79
C PHE A 84 -14.50 8.66 -10.99
N PHE A 85 -14.54 8.13 -9.79
CA PHE A 85 -15.71 8.25 -8.92
C PHE A 85 -15.98 9.69 -8.53
N ILE A 86 -14.95 10.45 -8.23
CA ILE A 86 -15.10 11.87 -7.88
C ILE A 86 -15.68 12.64 -9.06
N ASN A 87 -15.22 12.39 -10.28
CA ASN A 87 -15.70 13.07 -11.48
C ASN A 87 -17.14 12.72 -11.81
N ILE A 88 -17.53 11.47 -11.62
CA ILE A 88 -18.92 11.03 -11.87
C ILE A 88 -19.87 11.64 -10.85
N LEU A 89 -19.44 11.73 -9.60
CA LEU A 89 -20.23 12.26 -8.51
C LEU A 89 -19.88 13.72 -8.24
N ASP A 90 -19.77 14.50 -9.29
CA ASP A 90 -19.27 15.87 -9.28
C ASP A 90 -19.80 16.71 -8.11
N ILE A 91 -21.11 16.72 -7.92
CA ILE A 91 -21.73 17.48 -6.83
C ILE A 91 -21.38 16.87 -5.48
N ASN A 92 -21.33 15.56 -5.42
CA ASN A 92 -21.04 14.84 -4.18
C ASN A 92 -19.57 14.88 -3.81
N ALA A 93 -18.68 15.11 -4.77
CA ALA A 93 -17.24 15.22 -4.50
C ALA A 93 -16.95 16.36 -3.54
N PHE A 94 -17.64 17.48 -3.68
CA PHE A 94 -17.49 18.62 -2.79
C PHE A 94 -17.93 18.27 -1.37
N GLU A 95 -19.06 17.59 -1.25
CA GLU A 95 -19.56 17.13 0.04
C GLU A 95 -18.62 16.12 0.69
N ALA A 96 -18.08 15.20 -0.11
CA ALA A 96 -17.14 14.21 0.40
C ALA A 96 -15.88 14.88 0.94
N ASP A 97 -15.39 15.91 0.28
CA ASP A 97 -14.22 16.64 0.76
C ASP A 97 -14.50 17.33 2.10
N GLU A 98 -15.68 17.89 2.26
CA GLU A 98 -16.09 18.46 3.53
C GLU A 98 -16.07 17.43 4.64
N PHE A 99 -16.63 16.26 4.39
CA PHE A 99 -16.62 15.17 5.36
C PHE A 99 -15.21 14.72 5.68
N SER A 100 -14.34 14.68 4.69
CA SER A 100 -12.96 14.29 4.89
C SER A 100 -12.19 15.28 5.76
N CYS A 101 -12.54 16.54 5.69
CA CYS A 101 -11.87 17.59 6.47
C CYS A 101 -12.36 17.67 7.92
N LYS A 102 -13.44 17.03 8.20
CA LYS A 102 -14.01 17.00 9.55
C LYS A 102 -13.51 15.81 10.33
#